data_2584ec453d02ef8095e47ec8f1ad2e10
#
_entry.id   2584ec453d02ef8095e47ec8f1ad2e10
#
_cell.length_a   1.000
_cell.length_b   1.000
_cell.length_c   1.000
_cell.angle_alpha   90.00
_cell.angle_beta   90.00
_cell.angle_gamma   90.00
#
_symmetry.space_group_name_H-M   'P 1'
#
loop_
_entity.id
_entity.type
_entity.pdbx_description
1 polymer ?
#
loop_
_entity_poly.entity_id
_entity_poly.type
_entity_poly.pdbx_seq_one_letter_code
_entity_poly.pdbx_strand_id
1 'polypeptide(L)'
;MCPTTLGELARALKLLGKDADKVQVLFVTLDPKRDTPAVLAQYVPSFHSSFLGLTGTDAEIAATAKSFKAFYQQQASTSKMGYTLDHSSNTFVFDPQGRLRLTYGYGRGAAQIVHDIKQLLSGK
;
A
#
# COMPACT_ATOMS: atom_id res chain seq x y z
N MET A 1 -3.39 -1.97 -9.15
CA MET A 1 -3.18 -0.86 -8.19
C MET A 1 -4.51 -0.43 -7.59
N CYS A 2 -4.49 0.03 -6.37
CA CYS A 2 -5.71 0.43 -5.67
C CYS A 2 -5.70 1.93 -5.39
N PRO A 3 -6.21 2.76 -6.31
CA PRO A 3 -6.17 4.21 -6.14
C PRO A 3 -6.97 4.71 -4.94
N THR A 4 -8.04 4.02 -4.56
CA THR A 4 -8.84 4.39 -3.39
C THR A 4 -8.02 4.31 -2.11
N THR A 5 -7.30 3.21 -1.89
CA THR A 5 -6.46 3.05 -0.70
C THR A 5 -5.33 4.08 -0.66
N LEU A 6 -4.64 4.28 -1.78
CA LEU A 6 -3.58 5.28 -1.85
C LEU A 6 -4.12 6.69 -1.62
N GLY A 7 -5.29 6.99 -2.15
CA GLY A 7 -5.95 8.28 -1.92
C GLY A 7 -6.32 8.50 -0.46
N GLU A 8 -6.81 7.47 0.22
CA GLU A 8 -7.14 7.57 1.64
C GLU A 8 -5.89 7.73 2.51
N LEU A 9 -4.81 7.03 2.17
CA LEU A 9 -3.54 7.19 2.87
C LEU A 9 -2.97 8.59 2.67
N ALA A 10 -3.05 9.12 1.45
CA ALA A 10 -2.62 10.49 1.17
C ALA A 10 -3.41 11.49 2.01
N ARG A 11 -4.72 11.30 2.10
CA ARG A 11 -5.59 12.16 2.91
C ARG A 11 -5.24 12.04 4.39
N ALA A 12 -4.97 10.82 4.85
CA ALA A 12 -4.57 10.60 6.24
C ALA A 12 -3.29 11.35 6.58
N LEU A 13 -2.28 11.30 5.69
CA LEU A 13 -1.04 12.05 5.90
C LEU A 13 -1.28 13.55 5.94
N LYS A 14 -2.15 14.05 5.07
CA LYS A 14 -2.50 15.47 5.09
C LYS A 14 -3.16 15.87 6.41
N LEU A 15 -4.02 15.02 6.95
CA LEU A 15 -4.69 15.27 8.23
C LEU A 15 -3.74 15.16 9.43
N LEU A 16 -2.67 14.37 9.31
CA LEU A 16 -1.66 14.24 10.36
C LEU A 16 -0.82 15.51 10.52
N GLY A 17 -0.72 16.33 9.47
CA GLY A 17 0.05 17.56 9.54
C GLY A 17 1.54 17.28 9.80
N LYS A 18 2.07 17.79 10.91
CA LYS A 18 3.48 17.62 11.27
C LYS A 18 3.88 16.17 11.51
N ASP A 19 2.95 15.35 11.98
CA ASP A 19 3.22 13.95 12.27
C ASP A 19 3.38 13.12 11.00
N ALA A 20 2.99 13.65 9.85
CA ALA A 20 3.17 12.95 8.56
C ALA A 20 4.64 12.64 8.27
N ASP A 21 5.56 13.48 8.74
CA ASP A 21 7.00 13.26 8.55
C ASP A 21 7.51 12.01 9.28
N LYS A 22 6.75 11.52 10.25
CA LYS A 22 7.08 10.32 11.03
C LYS A 22 6.52 9.03 10.41
N VAL A 23 5.83 9.13 9.28
CA VAL A 23 5.15 8.00 8.64
C VAL A 23 5.69 7.82 7.22
N GLN A 24 6.05 6.60 6.88
CA GLN A 24 6.45 6.25 5.52
C GLN A 24 5.44 5.27 4.96
N VAL A 25 4.83 5.63 3.83
CA VAL A 25 3.92 4.75 3.10
C VAL A 25 4.68 4.07 1.98
N LEU A 26 4.58 2.75 1.94
CA LEU A 26 5.17 1.91 0.91
C LEU A 26 4.05 1.21 0.15
N PHE A 27 4.06 1.33 -1.16
CA PHE A 27 3.18 0.58 -2.04
C PHE A 27 3.98 -0.53 -2.70
N VAL A 28 3.56 -1.78 -2.49
CA VAL A 28 4.22 -2.93 -3.11
C VAL A 28 3.30 -3.49 -4.18
N THR A 29 3.78 -3.50 -5.43
CA THR A 29 2.98 -4.04 -6.51
C THR A 29 2.89 -5.57 -6.45
N LEU A 30 1.74 -6.11 -6.86
CA LEU A 30 1.57 -7.54 -7.11
C LEU A 30 1.60 -7.87 -8.60
N ASP A 31 1.79 -6.84 -9.45
CA ASP A 31 1.77 -6.99 -10.89
C ASP A 31 2.98 -6.28 -11.53
N PRO A 32 4.18 -6.87 -11.41
CA PRO A 32 5.39 -6.21 -11.88
C PRO A 32 5.47 -6.04 -13.40
N LYS A 33 4.66 -6.77 -14.15
CA LYS A 33 4.63 -6.62 -15.61
C LYS A 33 3.98 -5.32 -16.03
N ARG A 34 2.90 -4.91 -15.33
CA ARG A 34 2.21 -3.64 -15.60
C ARG A 34 2.82 -2.49 -14.83
N ASP A 35 3.20 -2.76 -13.57
CA ASP A 35 3.73 -1.75 -12.67
C ASP A 35 5.24 -1.77 -12.69
N THR A 36 5.80 -1.32 -13.83
CA THR A 36 7.24 -1.19 -13.99
C THR A 36 7.79 -0.09 -13.08
N PRO A 37 9.11 -0.06 -12.80
CA PRO A 37 9.68 1.03 -12.01
C PRO A 37 9.33 2.42 -12.54
N ALA A 38 9.31 2.60 -13.86
CA ALA A 38 8.96 3.88 -14.47
C ALA A 38 7.51 4.27 -14.18
N VAL A 39 6.59 3.31 -14.30
CA VAL A 39 5.17 3.53 -14.02
C VAL A 39 4.95 3.89 -12.54
N LEU A 40 5.58 3.14 -11.63
CA LEU A 40 5.46 3.39 -10.20
C LEU A 40 6.05 4.75 -9.81
N ALA A 41 7.16 5.14 -10.43
CA ALA A 41 7.80 6.42 -10.15
C ALA A 41 6.93 7.62 -10.51
N GLN A 42 6.01 7.46 -11.48
CA GLN A 42 5.06 8.50 -11.85
C GLN A 42 3.75 8.41 -11.06
N TYR A 43 3.26 7.18 -10.86
CA TYR A 43 1.93 6.95 -10.31
C TYR A 43 1.88 7.18 -8.79
N VAL A 44 2.79 6.55 -8.07
CA VAL A 44 2.74 6.53 -6.60
C VAL A 44 2.94 7.94 -5.99
N PRO A 45 3.96 8.71 -6.42
CA PRO A 45 4.13 10.06 -5.87
C PRO A 45 3.03 11.04 -6.24
N SER A 46 2.18 10.70 -7.23
CA SER A 46 1.05 11.57 -7.58
C SER A 46 0.01 11.66 -6.47
N PHE A 47 -0.03 10.69 -5.56
CA PHE A 47 -0.91 10.73 -4.38
C PHE A 47 -0.27 11.54 -3.25
N HIS A 48 1.01 11.34 -3.01
CA HIS A 48 1.78 12.10 -2.04
C HIS A 48 3.27 11.93 -2.36
N SER A 49 4.03 13.03 -2.31
CA SER A 49 5.42 13.03 -2.75
C SER A 49 6.33 12.09 -1.94
N SER A 50 5.97 11.77 -0.70
CA SER A 50 6.75 10.87 0.15
C SER A 50 6.45 9.39 -0.09
N PHE A 51 5.43 9.06 -0.85
CA PHE A 51 5.07 7.66 -1.11
C PHE A 51 6.09 7.00 -2.02
N LEU A 52 6.45 5.77 -1.68
CA LEU A 52 7.39 4.96 -2.47
C LEU A 52 6.68 3.74 -3.04
N GLY A 53 6.90 3.48 -4.31
CA GLY A 53 6.43 2.27 -4.97
C GLY A 53 7.57 1.26 -5.08
N LEU A 54 7.30 0.02 -4.69
CA LEU A 54 8.28 -1.06 -4.69
C LEU A 54 7.85 -2.15 -5.66
N THR A 55 8.80 -2.68 -6.41
CA THR A 55 8.58 -3.79 -7.33
C THR A 55 9.74 -4.77 -7.26
N GLY A 56 9.63 -5.88 -7.97
CA GLY A 56 10.67 -6.90 -8.03
C GLY A 56 10.32 -7.93 -9.08
N THR A 57 11.05 -9.04 -9.07
CA THR A 57 10.75 -10.18 -9.95
C THR A 57 9.46 -10.87 -9.47
N ASP A 58 8.88 -11.70 -10.33
CA ASP A 58 7.72 -12.51 -9.96
C ASP A 58 7.99 -13.35 -8.71
N ALA A 59 9.20 -13.90 -8.59
CA ALA A 59 9.59 -14.70 -7.43
C ALA A 59 9.67 -13.85 -6.16
N GLU A 60 10.21 -12.65 -6.26
CA GLU A 60 10.29 -11.72 -5.13
C GLU A 60 8.91 -11.26 -4.68
N ILE A 61 8.04 -10.96 -5.62
CA ILE A 61 6.65 -10.57 -5.32
C ILE A 61 5.92 -11.71 -4.64
N ALA A 62 6.06 -12.95 -5.15
CA ALA A 62 5.42 -14.12 -4.55
C ALA A 62 5.91 -14.35 -3.12
N ALA A 63 7.22 -14.23 -2.88
CA ALA A 63 7.78 -14.40 -1.55
C ALA A 63 7.27 -13.34 -0.57
N THR A 64 7.20 -12.09 -1.03
CA THR A 64 6.69 -10.98 -0.22
C THR A 64 5.23 -11.18 0.11
N ALA A 65 4.41 -11.54 -0.86
CA ALA A 65 2.98 -11.79 -0.66
C ALA A 65 2.78 -12.91 0.36
N LYS A 66 3.55 -13.98 0.27
CA LYS A 66 3.48 -15.09 1.22
C LYS A 66 3.87 -14.64 2.63
N SER A 67 4.92 -13.84 2.75
CA SER A 67 5.40 -13.32 4.03
C SER A 67 4.32 -12.49 4.73
N PHE A 68 3.56 -11.70 3.98
CA PHE A 68 2.47 -10.88 4.52
C PHE A 68 1.13 -11.59 4.51
N LYS A 69 1.07 -12.85 4.06
CA LYS A 69 -0.17 -13.62 3.89
C LYS A 69 -1.17 -12.90 2.98
N ALA A 70 -0.65 -12.16 2.02
CA ALA A 70 -1.46 -11.49 1.03
C ALA A 70 -1.85 -12.48 -0.07
N PHE A 71 -3.11 -12.39 -0.51
CA PHE A 71 -3.62 -13.23 -1.60
C PHE A 71 -3.60 -12.46 -2.90
N TYR A 72 -3.14 -13.11 -3.97
CA TYR A 72 -3.31 -12.61 -5.32
C TYR A 72 -3.31 -13.76 -6.31
N GLN A 73 -4.03 -13.58 -7.42
CA GLN A 73 -4.13 -14.59 -8.46
C GLN A 73 -4.41 -13.91 -9.80
N GLN A 74 -3.63 -14.30 -10.82
CA GLN A 74 -3.85 -13.82 -12.17
C GLN A 74 -5.04 -14.54 -12.77
N GLN A 75 -6.00 -13.78 -13.31
CA GLN A 75 -7.21 -14.30 -13.92
C GLN A 75 -7.22 -13.96 -15.42
N ALA A 76 -7.61 -14.93 -16.26
CA ALA A 76 -7.82 -14.65 -17.67
C ALA A 76 -8.96 -13.63 -17.82
N SER A 77 -8.80 -12.71 -18.76
CA SER A 77 -9.77 -11.65 -18.98
C SER A 77 -9.98 -11.41 -20.46
N THR A 78 -11.23 -11.07 -20.83
CA THR A 78 -11.56 -10.64 -22.19
C THR A 78 -11.28 -9.16 -22.42
N SER A 79 -10.85 -8.44 -21.39
CA SER A 79 -10.51 -7.02 -21.52
C SER A 79 -9.24 -6.82 -22.35
N LYS A 80 -9.01 -5.60 -22.80
CA LYS A 80 -7.80 -5.23 -23.55
C LYS A 80 -6.52 -5.44 -22.74
N MET A 81 -6.64 -5.60 -21.44
CA MET A 81 -5.51 -5.83 -20.54
C MET A 81 -5.03 -7.27 -20.56
N GLY A 82 -5.81 -8.19 -21.12
CA GLY A 82 -5.47 -9.60 -21.27
C GLY A 82 -5.69 -10.45 -20.03
N TYR A 83 -5.60 -9.86 -18.84
CA TYR A 83 -5.87 -10.55 -17.58
C TYR A 83 -6.21 -9.55 -16.49
N THR A 84 -6.83 -10.03 -15.41
CA THR A 84 -7.06 -9.28 -14.18
C THR A 84 -6.33 -9.97 -13.05
N LEU A 85 -6.06 -9.23 -11.99
CA LEU A 85 -5.36 -9.74 -10.82
C LEU A 85 -6.29 -9.69 -9.62
N ASP A 86 -6.63 -10.87 -9.08
CA ASP A 86 -7.37 -10.97 -7.82
C ASP A 86 -6.37 -10.91 -6.67
N HIS A 87 -6.63 -10.05 -5.69
CA HIS A 87 -5.75 -9.89 -4.54
C HIS A 87 -6.53 -9.38 -3.34
N SER A 88 -5.97 -9.61 -2.16
CA SER A 88 -6.46 -8.98 -0.95
C SER A 88 -6.00 -7.51 -0.92
N SER A 89 -6.90 -6.62 -0.49
CA SER A 89 -6.62 -5.18 -0.42
C SER A 89 -6.31 -4.78 1.02
N ASN A 90 -5.26 -5.35 1.57
CA ASN A 90 -4.87 -5.11 2.96
C ASN A 90 -3.76 -4.08 3.05
N THR A 91 -3.87 -3.24 4.09
CA THR A 91 -2.82 -2.31 4.46
C THR A 91 -2.26 -2.75 5.80
N PHE A 92 -0.95 -2.92 5.87
CA PHE A 92 -0.26 -3.38 7.07
C PHE A 92 0.44 -2.20 7.72
N VAL A 93 0.24 -2.02 9.03
CA VAL A 93 0.83 -0.91 9.78
C VAL A 93 1.84 -1.45 10.77
N PHE A 94 3.08 -0.98 10.64
CA PHE A 94 4.19 -1.35 11.51
C PHE A 94 4.57 -0.17 12.40
N ASP A 95 4.94 -0.46 13.65
CA ASP A 95 5.40 0.57 14.56
C ASP A 95 6.88 0.92 14.31
N PRO A 96 7.44 1.93 15.02
CA PRO A 96 8.86 2.29 14.83
C PRO A 96 9.84 1.17 15.11
N GLN A 97 9.45 0.15 15.87
CA GLN A 97 10.29 -1.02 16.16
C GLN A 97 10.15 -2.11 15.11
N GLY A 98 9.36 -1.89 14.07
CA GLY A 98 9.16 -2.86 13.00
C GLY A 98 8.16 -3.97 13.32
N ARG A 99 7.35 -3.81 14.36
CA ARG A 99 6.34 -4.80 14.73
C ARG A 99 5.02 -4.51 14.02
N LEU A 100 4.40 -5.55 13.48
CA LEU A 100 3.07 -5.41 12.89
C LEU A 100 2.04 -5.15 13.99
N ARG A 101 1.36 -4.02 13.90
CA ARG A 101 0.39 -3.60 14.91
C ARG A 101 -1.06 -3.65 14.43
N LEU A 102 -1.29 -3.33 13.17
CA LEU A 102 -2.64 -3.22 12.62
C LEU A 102 -2.66 -3.70 11.18
N THR A 103 -3.81 -4.24 10.78
CA THR A 103 -4.09 -4.56 9.38
C THR A 103 -5.45 -3.99 9.03
N TYR A 104 -5.51 -3.21 7.96
CA TYR A 104 -6.77 -2.65 7.46
C TYR A 104 -7.20 -3.38 6.20
N GLY A 105 -8.50 -3.68 6.13
CA GLY A 105 -9.11 -4.11 4.89
C GLY A 105 -9.42 -2.91 3.99
N TYR A 106 -9.97 -3.20 2.83
CA TYR A 106 -10.39 -2.18 1.87
C TYR A 106 -11.47 -1.28 2.48
N GLY A 107 -11.34 0.02 2.21
CA GLY A 107 -12.37 0.99 2.60
C GLY A 107 -12.25 1.57 4.00
N ARG A 108 -11.15 1.36 4.68
CA ARG A 108 -10.90 2.02 5.97
C ARG A 108 -10.72 3.51 5.73
N GLY A 109 -11.54 4.34 6.36
CA GLY A 109 -11.51 5.79 6.16
C GLY A 109 -10.28 6.46 6.73
N ALA A 110 -9.89 7.59 6.13
CA ALA A 110 -8.71 8.35 6.55
C ALA A 110 -8.74 8.76 8.01
N ALA A 111 -9.92 9.12 8.53
CA ALA A 111 -10.05 9.56 9.93
C ALA A 111 -9.65 8.45 10.92
N GLN A 112 -10.06 7.21 10.65
CA GLN A 112 -9.72 6.07 11.51
C GLN A 112 -8.21 5.78 11.42
N ILE A 113 -7.66 5.86 10.23
CA ILE A 113 -6.21 5.66 10.03
C ILE A 113 -5.41 6.70 10.81
N VAL A 114 -5.82 7.96 10.75
CA VAL A 114 -5.18 9.05 11.51
C VAL A 114 -5.23 8.78 13.01
N HIS A 115 -6.40 8.38 13.51
CA HIS A 115 -6.57 8.08 14.93
C HIS A 115 -5.59 6.99 15.37
N ASP A 116 -5.51 5.90 14.63
CA ASP A 116 -4.67 4.77 14.96
C ASP A 116 -3.17 5.12 14.89
N ILE A 117 -2.77 5.88 13.86
CA ILE A 117 -1.38 6.30 13.72
C ILE A 117 -0.96 7.19 14.88
N LYS A 118 -1.82 8.13 15.28
CA LYS A 118 -1.52 8.99 16.43
C LYS A 118 -1.34 8.18 17.71
N GLN A 119 -2.13 7.13 17.91
CA GLN A 119 -1.97 6.22 19.03
C GLN A 119 -0.59 5.56 19.02
N LEU A 120 -0.18 5.05 17.87
CA LEU A 120 1.12 4.39 17.74
C LEU A 120 2.29 5.34 17.91
N LEU A 121 2.16 6.58 17.42
CA LEU A 121 3.20 7.60 17.58
C LEU A 121 3.36 8.04 19.04
N SER A 122 2.29 7.94 19.83
CA SER A 122 2.34 8.26 21.26
C SER A 122 2.84 7.11 22.15
N GLY A 123 3.24 6.00 21.53
CA GLY A 123 3.77 4.83 22.25
C GLY A 123 2.72 3.83 22.69
N LYS A 124 1.50 4.00 22.21
CA LYS A 124 0.42 3.06 22.51
C LYS A 124 0.29 2.00 21.42
#